data_b2c92cbcab17810aec01e11b7e154bd7
#
_entry.id   b2c92cbcab17810aec01e11b7e154bd7
#
_cell.length_a   1.000
_cell.length_b   1.000
_cell.length_c   1.000
_cell.angle_alpha   90.00
_cell.angle_beta   90.00
_cell.angle_gamma   90.00
#
_symmetry.space_group_name_H-M   'P 1'
#
loop_
_entity.id
_entity.type
_entity.pdbx_description
1 polymer ?
#
loop_
_entity_poly.entity_id
_entity_poly.type
_entity_poly.pdbx_seq_one_letter_code
_entity_poly.pdbx_strand_id
1 'polypeptide(L)'
;MEPFGLLFVDDEEEFLATIEEFFTGLGYTVFTARNGQEGLLRAKEHQPRAIFLDISMPRMDGTETLQLIREIDPDIRIIVVSGYASAPLARELLQQGAYDFFQKPVDLMQLHETVERIRTMQDLT
;
A
#
# COMPACT_ATOMS: atom_id res chain seq x y z
N MET A 1 6.36 -20.37 9.29
CA MET A 1 5.97 -18.95 9.43
C MET A 1 5.55 -18.43 8.06
N GLU A 2 4.35 -17.89 7.96
CA GLU A 2 3.88 -17.37 6.69
C GLU A 2 4.64 -16.11 6.32
N PRO A 3 5.02 -15.95 5.04
CA PRO A 3 5.67 -14.72 4.61
C PRO A 3 4.72 -13.53 4.75
N PHE A 4 5.29 -12.38 5.12
CA PHE A 4 4.52 -11.15 5.25
C PHE A 4 4.36 -10.54 3.86
N GLY A 5 3.14 -10.54 3.33
CA GLY A 5 2.84 -10.08 1.98
C GLY A 5 2.59 -8.59 1.89
N LEU A 6 3.21 -7.96 0.90
CA LEU A 6 3.05 -6.54 0.60
C LEU A 6 2.57 -6.40 -0.84
N LEU A 7 1.65 -5.46 -1.08
CA LEU A 7 1.22 -5.12 -2.43
C LEU A 7 1.49 -3.64 -2.67
N PHE A 8 2.16 -3.35 -3.77
CA PHE A 8 2.44 -1.96 -4.19
C PHE A 8 1.69 -1.68 -5.49
N VAL A 9 0.82 -0.68 -5.46
CA VAL A 9 0.00 -0.26 -6.60
C VAL A 9 0.51 1.09 -7.08
N ASP A 10 1.14 1.11 -8.27
CA ASP A 10 1.76 2.30 -8.84
C ASP A 10 1.94 2.09 -10.33
N ASP A 11 1.82 3.14 -11.14
CA ASP A 11 1.98 3.02 -12.59
C ASP A 11 3.42 3.22 -13.07
N GLU A 12 4.35 3.56 -12.16
CA GLU A 12 5.76 3.74 -12.48
C GLU A 12 6.52 2.42 -12.34
N GLU A 13 6.82 1.79 -13.48
CA GLU A 13 7.45 0.47 -13.48
C GLU A 13 8.82 0.44 -12.81
N GLU A 14 9.61 1.50 -12.98
CA GLU A 14 10.94 1.57 -12.35
C GLU A 14 10.84 1.64 -10.83
N PHE A 15 9.86 2.40 -10.35
CA PHE A 15 9.60 2.48 -8.91
C PHE A 15 9.19 1.13 -8.35
N LEU A 16 8.28 0.43 -9.03
CA LEU A 16 7.84 -0.91 -8.61
C LEU A 16 9.01 -1.90 -8.58
N ALA A 17 9.88 -1.86 -9.59
CA ALA A 17 11.05 -2.75 -9.63
C ALA A 17 12.00 -2.48 -8.46
N THR A 18 12.24 -1.22 -8.14
CA THR A 18 13.10 -0.82 -7.02
C THR A 18 12.52 -1.29 -5.69
N ILE A 19 11.22 -1.07 -5.50
CA ILE A 19 10.50 -1.47 -4.29
C ILE A 19 10.54 -3.00 -4.12
N GLU A 20 10.27 -3.71 -5.21
CA GLU A 20 10.25 -5.17 -5.18
C GLU A 20 11.61 -5.73 -4.79
N GLU A 21 12.67 -5.22 -5.38
CA GLU A 21 14.03 -5.65 -5.05
C GLU A 21 14.36 -5.36 -3.59
N PHE A 22 14.04 -4.16 -3.12
CA PHE A 22 14.33 -3.72 -1.76
C PHE A 22 13.65 -4.61 -0.72
N PHE A 23 12.33 -4.77 -0.83
CA PHE A 23 11.57 -5.53 0.17
C PHE A 23 11.76 -7.04 0.06
N THR A 24 11.93 -7.56 -1.15
CA THR A 24 12.25 -8.98 -1.35
C THR A 24 13.59 -9.30 -0.70
N GLY A 25 14.57 -8.40 -0.83
CA GLY A 25 15.87 -8.56 -0.18
C GLY A 25 15.80 -8.58 1.35
N LEU A 26 14.75 -7.99 1.93
CA LEU A 26 14.52 -8.00 3.37
C LEU A 26 13.68 -9.19 3.84
N GLY A 27 13.26 -10.07 2.94
CA GLY A 27 12.52 -11.27 3.28
C GLY A 27 11.01 -11.16 3.17
N TYR A 28 10.48 -10.06 2.63
CA TYR A 28 9.05 -9.91 2.41
C TYR A 28 8.63 -10.55 1.09
N THR A 29 7.38 -10.96 1.02
CA THR A 29 6.76 -11.37 -0.24
C THR A 29 6.10 -10.16 -0.87
N VAL A 30 6.51 -9.78 -2.09
CA VAL A 30 6.08 -8.55 -2.73
C VAL A 30 5.24 -8.86 -3.96
N PHE A 31 4.07 -8.22 -4.03
CA PHE A 31 3.21 -8.22 -5.20
C PHE A 31 3.13 -6.80 -5.73
N THR A 32 2.98 -6.65 -7.03
CA THR A 32 2.87 -5.34 -7.66
C THR A 32 1.65 -5.27 -8.56
N ALA A 33 1.12 -4.06 -8.75
CA ALA A 33 0.02 -3.79 -9.65
C ALA A 33 0.19 -2.40 -10.23
N ARG A 34 -0.27 -2.19 -11.45
CA ARG A 34 -0.06 -0.93 -12.20
C ARG A 34 -1.27 -0.01 -12.18
N ASN A 35 -2.39 -0.47 -11.68
CA ASN A 35 -3.61 0.32 -11.59
C ASN A 35 -4.51 -0.23 -10.50
N GLY A 36 -5.58 0.51 -10.21
CA GLY A 36 -6.49 0.14 -9.13
C GLY A 36 -7.19 -1.20 -9.34
N GLN A 37 -7.61 -1.49 -10.57
CA GLN A 37 -8.29 -2.74 -10.87
C GLN A 37 -7.38 -3.94 -10.66
N GLU A 38 -6.14 -3.85 -11.15
CA GLU A 38 -5.16 -4.90 -10.95
C GLU A 38 -4.82 -5.03 -9.46
N GLY A 39 -4.74 -3.90 -8.75
CA GLY A 39 -4.53 -3.89 -7.31
C GLY A 39 -5.61 -4.64 -6.55
N LEU A 40 -6.88 -4.42 -6.90
CA LEU A 40 -7.99 -5.13 -6.28
C LEU A 40 -7.92 -6.63 -6.55
N LEU A 41 -7.58 -7.02 -7.78
CA LEU A 41 -7.43 -8.42 -8.15
C LEU A 41 -6.32 -9.08 -7.33
N ARG A 42 -5.16 -8.43 -7.25
CA ARG A 42 -4.04 -8.94 -6.45
C ARG A 42 -4.39 -9.05 -4.97
N ALA A 43 -5.13 -8.08 -4.44
CA ALA A 43 -5.56 -8.11 -3.04
C ALA A 43 -6.44 -9.32 -2.76
N LYS A 44 -7.36 -9.65 -3.67
CA LYS A 44 -8.22 -10.82 -3.54
C LYS A 44 -7.44 -12.12 -3.61
N GLU A 45 -6.51 -12.20 -4.57
CA GLU A 45 -5.75 -13.43 -4.81
C GLU A 45 -4.77 -13.75 -3.69
N HIS A 46 -4.10 -12.74 -3.15
CA HIS A 46 -2.94 -12.94 -2.28
C HIS A 46 -3.15 -12.51 -0.84
N GLN A 47 -4.19 -11.73 -0.56
CA GLN A 47 -4.51 -11.23 0.78
C GLN A 47 -3.27 -10.67 1.49
N PRO A 48 -2.62 -9.64 0.90
CA PRO A 48 -1.43 -9.05 1.52
C PRO A 48 -1.78 -8.42 2.87
N ARG A 49 -0.77 -8.26 3.72
CA ARG A 49 -0.95 -7.63 5.02
C ARG A 49 -0.98 -6.10 4.93
N ALA A 50 -0.29 -5.55 3.95
CA ALA A 50 -0.27 -4.12 3.71
C ALA A 50 -0.31 -3.83 2.22
N ILE A 51 -1.00 -2.75 1.85
CA ILE A 51 -1.08 -2.26 0.48
C ILE A 51 -0.60 -0.82 0.46
N PHE A 52 0.36 -0.52 -0.40
CA PHE A 52 0.80 0.83 -0.69
C PHE A 52 0.10 1.27 -1.97
N LEU A 53 -0.82 2.21 -1.85
CA LEU A 53 -1.72 2.62 -2.93
C LEU A 53 -1.37 4.03 -3.39
N ASP A 54 -0.82 4.16 -4.60
CA ASP A 54 -0.61 5.45 -5.24
C ASP A 54 -1.95 5.94 -5.78
N ILE A 55 -2.39 7.09 -5.28
CA ILE A 55 -3.66 7.69 -5.71
C ILE A 55 -3.48 8.82 -6.70
N SER A 56 -2.25 9.09 -7.13
CA SER A 56 -1.99 10.14 -8.13
C SER A 56 -2.02 9.63 -9.57
N MET A 57 -2.36 8.36 -9.76
CA MET A 57 -2.48 7.78 -11.10
C MET A 57 -3.72 8.31 -11.83
N PRO A 58 -3.64 8.45 -13.17
CA PRO A 58 -4.83 8.85 -13.95
C PRO A 58 -5.98 7.87 -13.75
N ARG A 59 -7.20 8.41 -13.70
CA ARG A 59 -8.44 7.64 -13.53
C ARG A 59 -8.54 6.88 -12.21
N MET A 60 -7.67 7.19 -11.26
CA MET A 60 -7.73 6.60 -9.94
C MET A 60 -8.71 7.38 -9.06
N ASP A 61 -9.70 6.69 -8.52
CA ASP A 61 -10.48 7.22 -7.40
C ASP A 61 -9.95 6.55 -6.13
N GLY A 62 -9.12 7.30 -5.39
CA GLY A 62 -8.46 6.78 -4.20
C GLY A 62 -9.45 6.38 -3.11
N THR A 63 -10.51 7.17 -2.93
CA THR A 63 -11.53 6.89 -1.94
C THR A 63 -12.27 5.60 -2.26
N GLU A 64 -12.72 5.46 -3.50
CA GLU A 64 -13.43 4.26 -3.94
C GLU A 64 -12.54 3.02 -3.83
N THR A 65 -11.30 3.11 -4.30
CA THR A 65 -10.37 1.98 -4.26
C THR A 65 -10.10 1.55 -2.83
N LEU A 66 -9.88 2.51 -1.94
CA LEU A 66 -9.65 2.24 -0.52
C LEU A 66 -10.85 1.49 0.08
N GLN A 67 -12.07 1.94 -0.21
CA GLN A 67 -13.28 1.30 0.31
C GLN A 67 -13.44 -0.11 -0.22
N LEU A 68 -13.16 -0.33 -1.51
CA LEU A 68 -13.24 -1.66 -2.13
C LEU A 68 -12.22 -2.62 -1.53
N ILE A 69 -11.01 -2.17 -1.24
CA ILE A 69 -10.01 -2.99 -0.57
C ILE A 69 -10.50 -3.37 0.83
N ARG A 70 -11.06 -2.43 1.56
CA ARG A 70 -11.57 -2.69 2.91
C ARG A 70 -12.72 -3.69 2.91
N GLU A 71 -13.53 -3.73 1.85
CA GLU A 71 -14.58 -4.73 1.69
C GLU A 71 -14.01 -6.13 1.44
N ILE A 72 -12.86 -6.20 0.73
CA ILE A 72 -12.18 -7.48 0.50
C ILE A 72 -11.66 -8.04 1.81
N ASP A 73 -10.98 -7.21 2.59
CA ASP A 73 -10.42 -7.62 3.88
C ASP A 73 -10.19 -6.37 4.74
N PRO A 74 -10.97 -6.18 5.80
CA PRO A 74 -10.82 -4.99 6.65
C PRO A 74 -9.53 -4.98 7.46
N ASP A 75 -8.81 -6.09 7.54
CA ASP A 75 -7.57 -6.18 8.30
C ASP A 75 -6.33 -5.76 7.50
N ILE A 76 -6.46 -5.61 6.18
CA ILE A 76 -5.35 -5.11 5.36
C ILE A 76 -5.07 -3.65 5.73
N ARG A 77 -3.81 -3.35 6.01
CA ARG A 77 -3.39 -1.97 6.28
C ARG A 77 -3.14 -1.26 4.95
N ILE A 78 -3.82 -0.16 4.73
CA ILE A 78 -3.71 0.59 3.48
C ILE A 78 -2.93 1.85 3.72
N ILE A 79 -1.78 1.97 3.07
CA ILE A 79 -0.93 3.15 3.13
C ILE A 79 -1.10 3.90 1.81
N VAL A 80 -1.57 5.12 1.88
CA VAL A 80 -1.81 5.94 0.69
C VAL A 80 -0.55 6.71 0.36
N VAL A 81 -0.19 6.73 -0.91
CA VAL A 81 0.95 7.47 -1.44
C VAL A 81 0.45 8.41 -2.51
N SER A 82 0.92 9.65 -2.55
CA SER A 82 0.47 10.60 -3.56
C SER A 82 1.54 11.63 -3.90
N GLY A 83 1.63 11.97 -5.19
CA GLY A 83 2.40 13.12 -5.66
C GLY A 83 1.67 14.44 -5.43
N TYR A 84 0.37 14.40 -5.15
CA TYR A 84 -0.46 15.58 -4.97
C TYR A 84 -1.07 15.58 -3.58
N ALA A 85 -0.22 15.69 -2.58
CA ALA A 85 -0.71 15.67 -1.22
C ALA A 85 -1.33 17.01 -0.85
N SER A 86 -2.63 17.00 -0.56
CA SER A 86 -3.25 18.11 0.16
C SER A 86 -3.60 17.61 1.57
N ALA A 87 -3.46 18.47 2.56
CA ALA A 87 -3.79 18.09 3.92
C ALA A 87 -5.26 17.68 4.07
N PRO A 88 -6.23 18.33 3.41
CA PRO A 88 -7.62 17.90 3.47
C PRO A 88 -7.84 16.49 2.92
N LEU A 89 -7.22 16.16 1.78
CA LEU A 89 -7.36 14.82 1.20
C LEU A 89 -6.73 13.75 2.07
N ALA A 90 -5.53 14.00 2.58
CA ALA A 90 -4.86 13.07 3.48
C ALA A 90 -5.72 12.79 4.71
N ARG A 91 -6.27 13.84 5.30
CA ARG A 91 -7.12 13.74 6.49
C ARG A 91 -8.38 12.92 6.19
N GLU A 92 -9.00 13.16 5.04
CA GLU A 92 -10.19 12.44 4.62
C GLU A 92 -9.91 10.94 4.47
N LEU A 93 -8.82 10.58 3.80
CA LEU A 93 -8.47 9.19 3.58
C LEU A 93 -8.13 8.48 4.89
N LEU A 94 -7.45 9.15 5.81
CA LEU A 94 -7.18 8.60 7.14
C LEU A 94 -8.47 8.36 7.92
N GLN A 95 -9.44 9.28 7.81
CA GLN A 95 -10.76 9.10 8.44
C GLN A 95 -11.52 7.93 7.84
N GLN A 96 -11.30 7.62 6.58
CA GLN A 96 -11.94 6.50 5.89
C GLN A 96 -11.24 5.18 6.12
N GLY A 97 -10.17 5.16 6.90
CA GLY A 97 -9.53 3.93 7.31
C GLY A 97 -8.15 3.67 6.74
N ALA A 98 -7.54 4.63 6.04
CA ALA A 98 -6.15 4.49 5.66
C ALA A 98 -5.28 4.46 6.91
N TYR A 99 -4.26 3.61 6.90
CA TYR A 99 -3.35 3.47 8.03
C TYR A 99 -2.39 4.66 8.13
N ASP A 100 -1.89 5.11 6.95
CA ASP A 100 -0.95 6.22 6.90
C ASP A 100 -0.98 6.85 5.51
N PHE A 101 -0.31 7.98 5.36
CA PHE A 101 -0.27 8.75 4.13
C PHE A 101 1.14 9.29 3.90
N PHE A 102 1.73 9.00 2.74
CA PHE A 102 3.04 9.51 2.37
C PHE A 102 2.97 10.32 1.09
N GLN A 103 3.72 11.41 1.06
CA GLN A 103 3.85 12.22 -0.14
C GLN A 103 5.09 11.78 -0.92
N LYS A 104 4.98 11.69 -2.24
CA LYS A 104 6.13 11.42 -3.10
C LYS A 104 7.06 12.64 -3.17
N PRO A 105 8.37 12.44 -3.30
CA PRO A 105 9.07 11.17 -3.37
C PRO A 105 9.14 10.48 -2.00
N VAL A 106 8.93 9.16 -1.99
CA VAL A 106 8.95 8.40 -0.75
C VAL A 106 10.38 7.95 -0.42
N ASP A 107 10.66 7.89 0.87
CA ASP A 107 11.92 7.37 1.38
C ASP A 107 11.71 5.88 1.70
N LEU A 108 12.54 5.02 1.11
CA LEU A 108 12.44 3.57 1.32
C LEU A 108 12.56 3.18 2.78
N MET A 109 13.38 3.90 3.54
CA MET A 109 13.54 3.62 4.97
C MET A 109 12.27 3.95 5.75
N GLN A 110 11.57 5.02 5.37
CA GLN A 110 10.28 5.35 6.00
C GLN A 110 9.22 4.29 5.69
N LEU A 111 9.19 3.81 4.45
CA LEU A 111 8.30 2.71 4.07
C LEU A 111 8.62 1.45 4.88
N HIS A 112 9.90 1.15 5.01
CA HIS A 112 10.35 -0.01 5.78
C HIS A 112 9.94 0.10 7.25
N GLU A 113 10.12 1.26 7.86
CA GLU A 113 9.71 1.49 9.25
C GLU A 113 8.19 1.28 9.42
N THR A 114 7.40 1.74 8.46
CA THR A 114 5.96 1.56 8.50
C THR A 114 5.59 0.07 8.41
N VAL A 115 6.23 -0.66 7.50
CA VAL A 115 6.01 -2.10 7.34
C VAL A 115 6.41 -2.86 8.62
N GLU A 116 7.56 -2.51 9.21
CA GLU A 116 8.02 -3.12 10.46
C GLU A 116 7.03 -2.88 11.60
N ARG A 117 6.49 -1.67 11.67
CA ARG A 117 5.49 -1.33 12.70
C ARG A 117 4.22 -2.19 12.54
N ILE A 118 3.74 -2.33 11.31
CA ILE A 118 2.56 -3.15 11.03
C ILE A 118 2.82 -4.60 11.38
N ARG A 119 3.97 -5.13 10.98
CA ARG A 119 4.35 -6.51 11.24
C ARG A 119 4.44 -6.79 12.74
N THR A 120 5.07 -5.89 13.48
CA THR A 120 5.23 -6.03 14.93
C THR A 120 3.87 -6.01 15.64
N MET A 121 2.97 -5.12 15.23
CA MET A 121 1.64 -5.04 15.82
C MET A 121 0.84 -6.32 15.56
N GLN A 122 0.94 -6.90 14.37
CA GLN A 122 0.24 -8.13 14.05
C GLN A 122 0.79 -9.33 14.81
N ASP A 123 2.10 -9.35 15.05
CA ASP A 123 2.72 -10.42 15.82
C ASP A 123 2.32 -10.39 17.29
N LEU A 124 1.84 -9.24 17.79
CA LEU A 124 1.39 -9.09 19.16
C LEU A 124 -0.08 -9.52 19.36
N THR A 125 -0.80 -9.70 18.27
CA THR A 125 -2.20 -10.14 18.33
C THR A 125 -2.33 -11.59 17.92
#